data_42065bb4865f2f1af169fb709576cb86
#
_entry.id   42065bb4865f2f1af169fb709576cb86
#
_cell.length_a   1.000
_cell.length_b   1.000
_cell.length_c   1.000
_cell.angle_alpha   90.00
_cell.angle_beta   90.00
_cell.angle_gamma   90.00
#
_symmetry.space_group_name_H-M   'P 1'
#
loop_
_entity.id
_entity.type
_entity.pdbx_description
1 polymer ?
#
loop_
_entity_poly.entity_id
_entity_poly.type
_entity_poly.pdbx_seq_one_letter_code
_entity_poly.pdbx_strand_id
1 'polypeptide(L)'
;MTEQYPPFNYRDGGRLKGISIDILNGMLKEMNATISSNNVRHLPWARAYKTVLQTPGTCLFVMTRTPDREHLFRWVGPIMPTTIAIMAPKSAHLIIRQLADLKKYTIAALPDDIGHTLLVKNGQPLAKLTTNPYAEGIIEMMLKKRVDAWAYEESVASFFIRKCGHDPHEFESVFVLTQAELYFAFNIETPDHIISTFQRAFDTIKAHGDVDEIIHRYIP
;
A
#
# COMPACT_ATOMS: atom_id res chain seq x y z
N MET A 1 8.89 9.92 -3.56
CA MET A 1 8.86 8.69 -4.40
C MET A 1 7.56 7.96 -4.15
N THR A 2 7.10 7.19 -5.12
CA THR A 2 5.91 6.34 -5.00
C THR A 2 6.04 5.11 -5.90
N GLU A 3 5.07 4.19 -5.81
CA GLU A 3 4.99 2.96 -6.59
C GLU A 3 3.65 2.83 -7.33
N GLN A 4 3.42 1.67 -7.94
CA GLN A 4 2.14 1.31 -8.55
C GLN A 4 1.22 0.66 -7.50
N TYR A 5 0.42 1.48 -6.81
CA TYR A 5 -0.46 1.08 -5.71
C TYR A 5 -1.85 1.75 -5.82
N PRO A 6 -2.63 1.40 -6.87
CA PRO A 6 -3.94 2.00 -7.10
C PRO A 6 -4.98 1.54 -6.07
N PRO A 7 -5.94 2.36 -5.66
CA PRO A 7 -6.22 3.71 -6.15
C PRO A 7 -5.40 4.81 -5.47
N PHE A 8 -4.45 4.48 -4.59
CA PHE A 8 -3.71 5.45 -3.78
C PHE A 8 -2.70 6.25 -4.59
N ASN A 9 -1.85 5.58 -5.36
CA ASN A 9 -0.83 6.18 -6.22
C ASN A 9 -0.50 5.23 -7.38
N TYR A 10 -0.61 5.70 -8.60
CA TYR A 10 -0.37 4.87 -9.78
C TYR A 10 -0.10 5.70 -11.02
N ARG A 11 0.48 5.08 -12.04
CA ARG A 11 0.61 5.66 -13.37
C ARG A 11 -0.53 5.21 -14.27
N ASP A 12 -1.16 6.19 -14.90
CA ASP A 12 -2.15 5.98 -15.93
C ASP A 12 -1.89 6.96 -17.09
N GLY A 13 -1.72 6.45 -18.30
CA GLY A 13 -1.39 7.27 -19.47
C GLY A 13 -0.14 8.12 -19.29
N GLY A 14 0.87 7.63 -18.54
CA GLY A 14 2.12 8.34 -18.26
C GLY A 14 2.05 9.35 -17.11
N ARG A 15 0.85 9.69 -16.60
CA ARG A 15 0.63 10.63 -15.50
C ARG A 15 0.49 9.92 -14.17
N LEU A 16 1.04 10.50 -13.11
CA LEU A 16 0.78 10.06 -11.75
C LEU A 16 -0.60 10.53 -11.31
N LYS A 17 -1.37 9.62 -10.73
CA LYS A 17 -2.73 9.83 -10.23
C LYS A 17 -2.93 9.09 -8.91
N GLY A 18 -4.05 9.35 -8.25
CA GLY A 18 -4.50 8.62 -7.08
C GLY A 18 -4.63 9.49 -5.85
N ILE A 19 -5.25 8.93 -4.83
CA ILE A 19 -5.61 9.61 -3.57
C ILE A 19 -4.41 10.36 -3.00
N SER A 20 -3.28 9.67 -2.82
CA SER A 20 -2.10 10.28 -2.19
C SER A 20 -1.39 11.32 -3.06
N ILE A 21 -1.54 11.21 -4.38
CA ILE A 21 -1.01 12.22 -5.32
C ILE A 21 -1.83 13.50 -5.21
N ASP A 22 -3.15 13.40 -5.14
CA ASP A 22 -4.03 14.56 -5.02
C ASP A 22 -3.88 15.21 -3.64
N ILE A 23 -3.75 14.41 -2.56
CA ILE A 23 -3.43 14.92 -1.22
C ILE A 23 -2.08 15.64 -1.22
N LEU A 24 -1.03 15.05 -1.82
CA LEU A 24 0.27 15.72 -1.94
C LEU A 24 0.15 17.06 -2.66
N ASN A 25 -0.59 17.12 -3.77
CA ASN A 25 -0.80 18.37 -4.50
C ASN A 25 -1.51 19.42 -3.64
N GLY A 26 -2.52 19.02 -2.85
CA GLY A 26 -3.20 19.89 -1.87
C GLY A 26 -2.21 20.44 -0.82
N MET A 27 -1.39 19.56 -0.23
CA MET A 27 -0.37 19.97 0.74
C MET A 27 0.67 20.92 0.14
N LEU A 28 1.17 20.62 -1.07
CA LEU A 28 2.15 21.49 -1.75
C LEU A 28 1.57 22.86 -2.08
N LYS A 29 0.31 22.93 -2.47
CA LYS A 29 -0.43 24.18 -2.69
C LYS A 29 -0.55 24.99 -1.38
N GLU A 30 -0.95 24.35 -0.28
CA GLU A 30 -1.08 24.97 1.03
C GLU A 30 0.26 25.54 1.53
N MET A 31 1.35 24.85 1.25
CA MET A 31 2.71 25.30 1.60
C MET A 31 3.27 26.36 0.63
N ASN A 32 2.56 26.75 -0.42
CA ASN A 32 3.08 27.60 -1.52
C ASN A 32 4.41 27.05 -2.10
N ALA A 33 4.51 25.72 -2.21
CA ALA A 33 5.73 25.06 -2.66
C ALA A 33 5.97 25.27 -4.16
N THR A 34 7.23 25.44 -4.55
CA THR A 34 7.64 25.58 -5.97
C THR A 34 7.73 24.24 -6.71
N ILE A 35 7.69 23.12 -5.98
CA ILE A 35 7.70 21.76 -6.54
C ILE A 35 6.28 21.27 -6.76
N SER A 36 6.11 20.26 -7.63
CA SER A 36 4.83 19.62 -7.90
C SER A 36 4.95 18.10 -7.89
N SER A 37 3.83 17.40 -7.95
CA SER A 37 3.81 15.93 -8.07
C SER A 37 4.51 15.41 -9.34
N ASN A 38 4.75 16.25 -10.35
CA ASN A 38 5.55 15.87 -11.52
C ASN A 38 7.01 15.54 -11.19
N ASN A 39 7.52 16.01 -10.04
CA ASN A 39 8.85 15.69 -9.54
C ASN A 39 8.90 14.33 -8.80
N VAL A 40 7.76 13.68 -8.61
CA VAL A 40 7.68 12.40 -7.90
C VAL A 40 8.22 11.27 -8.78
N ARG A 41 9.24 10.59 -8.29
CA ARG A 41 9.78 9.38 -8.95
C ARG A 41 8.88 8.19 -8.67
N HIS A 42 8.49 7.49 -9.72
CA HIS A 42 7.76 6.24 -9.67
C HIS A 42 8.75 5.07 -9.78
N LEU A 43 8.83 4.22 -8.76
CA LEU A 43 9.82 3.15 -8.62
C LEU A 43 9.11 1.86 -8.17
N PRO A 44 9.69 0.67 -8.45
CA PRO A 44 9.27 -0.56 -7.78
C PRO A 44 9.42 -0.44 -6.26
N TRP A 45 8.47 -1.01 -5.51
CA TRP A 45 8.38 -0.93 -4.05
C TRP A 45 9.71 -1.18 -3.34
N ALA A 46 10.32 -2.35 -3.54
CA ALA A 46 11.56 -2.72 -2.87
C ALA A 46 12.69 -1.69 -3.07
N ARG A 47 12.79 -1.11 -4.28
CA ARG A 47 13.77 -0.06 -4.58
C ARG A 47 13.43 1.25 -3.86
N ALA A 48 12.16 1.66 -3.88
CA ALA A 48 11.70 2.89 -3.23
C ALA A 48 11.87 2.77 -1.70
N TYR A 49 11.52 1.63 -1.12
CA TYR A 49 11.66 1.34 0.31
C TYR A 49 13.14 1.39 0.75
N LYS A 50 14.02 0.70 0.03
CA LYS A 50 15.46 0.78 0.29
C LYS A 50 16.00 2.21 0.17
N THR A 51 15.52 2.96 -0.81
CA THR A 51 15.96 4.36 -1.01
C THR A 51 15.55 5.25 0.15
N VAL A 52 14.29 5.17 0.63
CA VAL A 52 13.84 6.02 1.74
C VAL A 52 14.51 5.66 3.06
N LEU A 53 14.89 4.39 3.26
CA LEU A 53 15.67 3.98 4.43
C LEU A 53 17.07 4.58 4.45
N GLN A 54 17.74 4.68 3.28
CA GLN A 54 19.17 4.95 3.18
C GLN A 54 19.52 6.37 2.73
N THR A 55 18.54 7.15 2.23
CA THR A 55 18.84 8.43 1.59
C THR A 55 18.10 9.57 2.32
N PRO A 56 18.82 10.43 3.05
CA PRO A 56 18.24 11.64 3.64
C PRO A 56 17.51 12.52 2.62
N GLY A 57 16.52 13.28 3.09
CA GLY A 57 15.74 14.18 2.24
C GLY A 57 14.79 13.47 1.27
N THR A 58 14.46 12.20 1.51
CA THR A 58 13.52 11.42 0.70
C THR A 58 12.25 11.09 1.46
N CYS A 59 11.14 10.95 0.70
CA CYS A 59 9.85 10.51 1.19
C CYS A 59 9.27 9.43 0.26
N LEU A 60 8.71 8.37 0.83
CA LEU A 60 7.95 7.33 0.12
C LEU A 60 6.50 7.36 0.60
N PHE A 61 5.57 7.29 -0.32
CA PHE A 61 4.14 7.26 -0.04
C PHE A 61 3.37 6.44 -1.12
N VAL A 62 2.28 5.78 -0.75
CA VAL A 62 1.82 5.61 0.62
C VAL A 62 2.53 4.43 1.27
N MET A 63 2.65 4.46 2.59
CA MET A 63 3.22 3.36 3.35
C MET A 63 2.33 3.02 4.53
N THR A 64 2.07 1.74 4.74
CA THR A 64 1.42 1.23 5.95
C THR A 64 2.33 1.44 7.15
N ARG A 65 1.86 2.19 8.16
CA ARG A 65 2.55 2.36 9.43
C ARG A 65 2.29 1.17 10.32
N THR A 66 3.34 0.52 10.77
CA THR A 66 3.29 -0.68 11.63
C THR A 66 4.26 -0.53 12.79
N PRO A 67 4.08 -1.28 13.90
CA PRO A 67 5.03 -1.26 15.02
C PRO A 67 6.48 -1.51 14.58
N ASP A 68 6.71 -2.44 13.65
CA ASP A 68 8.06 -2.76 13.15
C ASP A 68 8.68 -1.64 12.33
N ARG A 69 7.86 -0.77 11.73
CA ARG A 69 8.31 0.37 10.91
C ARG A 69 8.32 1.69 11.69
N GLU A 70 7.76 1.72 12.89
CA GLU A 70 7.53 2.95 13.67
C GLU A 70 8.80 3.79 13.82
N HIS A 71 9.90 3.15 14.16
CA HIS A 71 11.18 3.81 14.43
C HIS A 71 12.11 3.94 13.22
N LEU A 72 11.68 3.46 12.05
CA LEU A 72 12.47 3.52 10.81
C LEU A 72 12.24 4.79 10.01
N PHE A 73 11.13 5.49 10.25
CA PHE A 73 10.70 6.63 9.45
C PHE A 73 10.16 7.76 10.32
N ARG A 74 10.05 8.94 9.70
CA ARG A 74 9.25 10.06 10.19
C ARG A 74 7.93 10.06 9.41
N TRP A 75 6.82 10.23 10.10
CA TRP A 75 5.48 10.00 9.55
C TRP A 75 4.69 11.31 9.42
N VAL A 76 3.95 11.46 8.31
CA VAL A 76 2.96 12.52 8.09
C VAL A 76 1.64 11.88 7.66
N GLY A 77 0.55 12.19 8.34
CA GLY A 77 -0.78 11.61 8.18
C GLY A 77 -1.51 11.51 9.52
N PRO A 78 -2.47 10.56 9.70
CA PRO A 78 -2.84 9.46 8.82
C PRO A 78 -3.68 9.89 7.61
N ILE A 79 -3.43 9.26 6.46
CA ILE A 79 -4.17 9.52 5.22
C ILE A 79 -5.54 8.85 5.31
N MET A 80 -5.56 7.52 5.48
CA MET A 80 -6.79 6.72 5.65
C MET A 80 -6.46 5.33 6.18
N PRO A 81 -7.48 4.60 6.71
CA PRO A 81 -7.34 3.20 7.09
C PRO A 81 -6.99 2.31 5.88
N THR A 82 -6.33 1.19 6.17
CA THR A 82 -6.00 0.14 5.20
C THR A 82 -6.15 -1.24 5.83
N THR A 83 -6.57 -2.23 5.04
CA THR A 83 -6.73 -3.62 5.47
C THR A 83 -5.85 -4.53 4.63
N ILE A 84 -4.93 -5.21 5.26
CA ILE A 84 -4.11 -6.25 4.64
C ILE A 84 -4.72 -7.60 4.97
N ALA A 85 -5.09 -8.33 3.93
CA ALA A 85 -5.82 -9.58 4.09
C ALA A 85 -5.28 -10.70 3.17
N ILE A 86 -5.72 -11.90 3.48
CA ILE A 86 -5.60 -13.05 2.57
C ILE A 86 -6.80 -13.02 1.63
N MET A 87 -6.55 -12.67 0.38
CA MET A 87 -7.54 -12.60 -0.70
C MET A 87 -7.55 -13.91 -1.48
N ALA A 88 -8.71 -14.46 -1.72
CA ALA A 88 -8.86 -15.72 -2.48
C ALA A 88 -10.07 -15.67 -3.40
N PRO A 89 -10.09 -16.45 -4.51
CA PRO A 89 -11.31 -16.71 -5.25
C PRO A 89 -12.34 -17.42 -4.36
N LYS A 90 -13.58 -16.97 -4.35
CA LYS A 90 -14.68 -17.62 -3.60
C LYS A 90 -14.81 -19.10 -3.94
N SER A 91 -14.53 -19.46 -5.19
CA SER A 91 -14.53 -20.84 -5.68
C SER A 91 -13.47 -21.75 -5.06
N ALA A 92 -12.48 -21.18 -4.38
CA ALA A 92 -11.45 -21.95 -3.67
C ALA A 92 -11.92 -22.44 -2.29
N HIS A 93 -13.02 -21.87 -1.74
CA HIS A 93 -13.66 -22.26 -0.48
C HIS A 93 -12.67 -22.42 0.67
N LEU A 94 -11.73 -21.44 0.81
CA LEU A 94 -10.73 -21.50 1.86
C LEU A 94 -11.35 -21.27 3.23
N ILE A 95 -10.90 -22.02 4.23
CA ILE A 95 -11.34 -21.88 5.62
C ILE A 95 -10.11 -21.55 6.46
N ILE A 96 -9.97 -20.26 6.83
CA ILE A 96 -8.89 -19.75 7.68
C ILE A 96 -9.52 -19.07 8.88
N ARG A 97 -9.40 -19.69 10.06
CA ARG A 97 -9.96 -19.18 11.33
C ARG A 97 -8.90 -18.55 12.23
N GLN A 98 -7.64 -18.91 12.02
CA GLN A 98 -6.49 -18.45 12.78
C GLN A 98 -5.21 -18.52 11.95
N LEU A 99 -4.16 -17.81 12.34
CA LEU A 99 -2.87 -17.78 11.64
C LEU A 99 -2.27 -19.18 11.39
N ALA A 100 -2.47 -20.13 12.31
CA ALA A 100 -1.96 -21.49 12.16
C ALA A 100 -2.56 -22.24 10.95
N ASP A 101 -3.77 -21.86 10.51
CA ASP A 101 -4.43 -22.49 9.37
C ASP A 101 -3.75 -22.14 8.04
N LEU A 102 -3.00 -21.02 7.99
CA LEU A 102 -2.27 -20.59 6.79
C LEU A 102 -1.29 -21.65 6.27
N LYS A 103 -0.76 -22.52 7.17
CA LYS A 103 0.16 -23.61 6.79
C LYS A 103 -0.44 -24.62 5.81
N LYS A 104 -1.77 -24.67 5.69
CA LYS A 104 -2.48 -25.58 4.79
C LYS A 104 -2.44 -25.10 3.34
N TYR A 105 -2.14 -23.83 3.11
CA TYR A 105 -2.31 -23.15 1.84
C TYR A 105 -1.00 -22.62 1.28
N THR A 106 -0.96 -22.51 -0.06
CA THR A 106 0.10 -21.80 -0.77
C THR A 106 -0.35 -20.37 -1.01
N ILE A 107 0.34 -19.40 -0.39
CA ILE A 107 -0.03 -17.99 -0.44
C ILE A 107 1.03 -17.22 -1.21
N ALA A 108 0.60 -16.42 -2.18
CA ALA A 108 1.46 -15.50 -2.90
C ALA A 108 1.53 -14.14 -2.20
N ALA A 109 2.66 -13.45 -2.36
CA ALA A 109 2.83 -12.06 -1.94
C ALA A 109 3.81 -11.33 -2.86
N LEU A 110 3.77 -10.00 -2.86
CA LEU A 110 4.83 -9.20 -3.48
C LEU A 110 6.06 -9.20 -2.56
N PRO A 111 7.29 -9.31 -3.12
CA PRO A 111 8.51 -9.24 -2.32
C PRO A 111 8.59 -7.95 -1.50
N ASP A 112 8.95 -8.06 -0.22
CA ASP A 112 9.15 -6.95 0.72
C ASP A 112 7.92 -6.05 0.97
N ASP A 113 6.75 -6.43 0.43
CA ASP A 113 5.48 -5.78 0.77
C ASP A 113 5.01 -6.15 2.18
N ILE A 114 4.03 -5.40 2.70
CA ILE A 114 3.47 -5.65 4.02
C ILE A 114 2.85 -7.04 4.12
N GLY A 115 2.15 -7.51 3.08
CA GLY A 115 1.57 -8.86 3.01
C GLY A 115 2.65 -9.95 3.13
N HIS A 116 3.79 -9.78 2.45
CA HIS A 116 4.94 -10.67 2.58
C HIS A 116 5.52 -10.66 4.00
N THR A 117 5.75 -9.45 4.54
CA THR A 117 6.34 -9.26 5.87
C THR A 117 5.50 -9.90 6.97
N LEU A 118 4.17 -9.75 6.90
CA LEU A 118 3.24 -10.33 7.87
C LEU A 118 3.16 -11.87 7.79
N LEU A 119 3.48 -12.45 6.64
CA LEU A 119 3.54 -13.91 6.47
C LEU A 119 4.85 -14.54 6.94
N VAL A 120 5.83 -13.74 7.34
CA VAL A 120 7.12 -14.22 7.85
C VAL A 120 7.28 -13.80 9.31
N LYS A 121 7.21 -14.74 10.22
CA LYS A 121 7.40 -14.50 11.67
C LYS A 121 8.74 -15.09 12.13
N ASN A 122 9.59 -14.24 12.69
CA ASN A 122 10.94 -14.66 13.16
C ASN A 122 11.75 -15.39 12.08
N GLY A 123 11.66 -14.94 10.82
CA GLY A 123 12.34 -15.57 9.70
C GLY A 123 11.71 -16.89 9.22
N GLN A 124 10.57 -17.31 9.81
CA GLN A 124 9.86 -18.53 9.42
C GLN A 124 8.55 -18.19 8.72
N PRO A 125 8.28 -18.73 7.53
CA PRO A 125 7.03 -18.49 6.84
C PRO A 125 5.85 -19.15 7.58
N LEU A 126 4.74 -18.41 7.67
CA LEU A 126 3.48 -18.88 8.28
C LEU A 126 2.65 -19.75 7.32
N ALA A 127 2.99 -19.76 6.04
CA ALA A 127 2.32 -20.49 4.95
C ALA A 127 3.36 -21.10 4.01
N LYS A 128 2.92 -21.89 3.03
CA LYS A 128 3.73 -22.16 1.84
C LYS A 128 3.78 -20.86 1.03
N LEU A 129 4.84 -20.07 1.23
CA LEU A 129 4.96 -18.73 0.67
C LEU A 129 5.68 -18.77 -0.68
N THR A 130 5.08 -18.11 -1.67
CA THR A 130 5.71 -17.82 -2.96
C THR A 130 5.64 -16.32 -3.25
N THR A 131 6.53 -15.82 -4.08
CA THR A 131 6.56 -14.40 -4.40
C THR A 131 6.46 -14.16 -5.90
N ASN A 132 5.81 -13.06 -6.27
CA ASN A 132 5.80 -12.53 -7.62
C ASN A 132 5.87 -10.99 -7.52
N PRO A 133 6.77 -10.33 -8.27
CA PRO A 133 6.90 -8.86 -8.20
C PRO A 133 5.75 -8.10 -8.88
N TYR A 134 4.83 -8.80 -9.54
CA TYR A 134 3.71 -8.21 -10.27
C TYR A 134 2.38 -8.75 -9.75
N ALA A 135 1.47 -7.85 -9.38
CA ALA A 135 0.12 -8.17 -8.92
C ALA A 135 -0.66 -9.00 -9.95
N GLU A 136 -0.58 -8.62 -11.23
CA GLU A 136 -1.22 -9.34 -12.33
C GLU A 136 -0.75 -10.79 -12.44
N GLY A 137 0.55 -11.03 -12.19
CA GLY A 137 1.13 -12.37 -12.16
C GLY A 137 0.57 -13.22 -11.02
N ILE A 138 0.33 -12.63 -9.84
CA ILE A 138 -0.29 -13.34 -8.70
C ILE A 138 -1.74 -13.71 -9.02
N ILE A 139 -2.51 -12.80 -9.61
CA ILE A 139 -3.90 -13.08 -10.03
C ILE A 139 -3.93 -14.26 -11.01
N GLU A 140 -3.05 -14.25 -11.99
CA GLU A 140 -2.93 -15.37 -12.95
C GLU A 140 -2.58 -16.69 -12.25
N MET A 141 -1.68 -16.66 -11.25
CA MET A 141 -1.33 -17.84 -10.46
C MET A 141 -2.53 -18.39 -9.67
N MET A 142 -3.36 -17.52 -9.06
CA MET A 142 -4.59 -17.94 -8.37
C MET A 142 -5.58 -18.58 -9.33
N LEU A 143 -5.85 -17.96 -10.49
CA LEU A 143 -6.78 -18.46 -11.49
C LEU A 143 -6.33 -19.81 -12.08
N LYS A 144 -5.01 -20.00 -12.22
CA LYS A 144 -4.41 -21.28 -12.66
C LYS A 144 -4.23 -22.29 -11.50
N LYS A 145 -4.73 -21.99 -10.30
CA LYS A 145 -4.61 -22.83 -9.09
C LYS A 145 -3.17 -23.22 -8.75
N ARG A 146 -2.20 -22.35 -9.07
CA ARG A 146 -0.80 -22.50 -8.68
C ARG A 146 -0.53 -22.02 -7.26
N VAL A 147 -1.36 -21.10 -6.79
CA VAL A 147 -1.45 -20.62 -5.41
C VAL A 147 -2.93 -20.57 -5.01
N ASP A 148 -3.20 -20.69 -3.72
CA ASP A 148 -4.56 -20.71 -3.19
C ASP A 148 -5.07 -19.28 -2.93
N ALA A 149 -4.18 -18.38 -2.52
CA ALA A 149 -4.54 -17.03 -2.10
C ALA A 149 -3.39 -16.04 -2.29
N TRP A 150 -3.72 -14.77 -2.08
CA TRP A 150 -2.82 -13.63 -2.16
C TRP A 150 -2.88 -12.78 -0.88
N ALA A 151 -1.75 -12.52 -0.24
CA ALA A 151 -1.65 -11.59 0.89
C ALA A 151 -1.40 -10.18 0.38
N TYR A 152 -2.43 -9.32 0.44
CA TYR A 152 -2.33 -7.96 -0.08
C TYR A 152 -3.37 -7.01 0.54
N GLU A 153 -3.29 -5.74 0.18
CA GLU A 153 -4.29 -4.73 0.54
C GLU A 153 -5.57 -4.94 -0.28
N GLU A 154 -6.73 -4.92 0.38
CA GLU A 154 -8.02 -5.31 -0.22
C GLU A 154 -8.43 -4.43 -1.41
N SER A 155 -8.30 -3.11 -1.28
CA SER A 155 -8.72 -2.17 -2.34
C SER A 155 -7.79 -2.25 -3.55
N VAL A 156 -6.49 -2.43 -3.31
CA VAL A 156 -5.49 -2.59 -4.36
C VAL A 156 -5.67 -3.92 -5.07
N ALA A 157 -5.91 -5.01 -4.32
CA ALA A 157 -6.22 -6.31 -4.90
C ALA A 157 -7.43 -6.23 -5.82
N SER A 158 -8.53 -5.62 -5.34
CA SER A 158 -9.77 -5.42 -6.11
C SER A 158 -9.54 -4.62 -7.39
N PHE A 159 -8.71 -3.58 -7.31
CA PHE A 159 -8.35 -2.80 -8.50
C PHE A 159 -7.62 -3.65 -9.54
N PHE A 160 -6.60 -4.41 -9.14
CA PHE A 160 -5.83 -5.24 -10.07
C PHE A 160 -6.65 -6.39 -10.64
N ILE A 161 -7.53 -7.01 -9.84
CA ILE A 161 -8.46 -8.05 -10.30
C ILE A 161 -9.34 -7.48 -11.44
N ARG A 162 -9.94 -6.31 -11.24
CA ARG A 162 -10.74 -5.62 -12.27
C ARG A 162 -9.90 -5.27 -13.50
N LYS A 163 -8.70 -4.76 -13.31
CA LYS A 163 -7.77 -4.42 -14.40
C LYS A 163 -7.40 -5.64 -15.25
N CYS A 164 -7.33 -6.82 -14.64
CA CYS A 164 -7.10 -8.09 -15.34
C CYS A 164 -8.36 -8.64 -16.03
N GLY A 165 -9.50 -7.93 -16.00
CA GLY A 165 -10.74 -8.32 -16.66
C GLY A 165 -11.60 -9.28 -15.86
N HIS A 166 -11.38 -9.42 -14.54
CA HIS A 166 -12.15 -10.25 -13.63
C HIS A 166 -13.04 -9.43 -12.72
N ASP A 167 -14.14 -10.02 -12.24
CA ASP A 167 -15.01 -9.39 -11.26
C ASP A 167 -14.40 -9.50 -9.86
N PRO A 168 -14.10 -8.40 -9.17
CA PRO A 168 -13.63 -8.43 -7.78
C PRO A 168 -14.61 -9.13 -6.83
N HIS A 169 -15.91 -9.15 -7.14
CA HIS A 169 -16.91 -9.85 -6.33
C HIS A 169 -16.79 -11.38 -6.38
N GLU A 170 -16.03 -11.94 -7.32
CA GLU A 170 -15.70 -13.38 -7.33
C GLU A 170 -14.57 -13.73 -6.34
N PHE A 171 -13.97 -12.72 -5.71
CA PHE A 171 -12.93 -12.87 -4.69
C PHE A 171 -13.46 -12.40 -3.34
N GLU A 172 -12.81 -12.87 -2.28
CA GLU A 172 -13.14 -12.50 -0.91
C GLU A 172 -11.90 -12.39 -0.05
N SER A 173 -12.01 -11.59 1.01
CA SER A 173 -11.06 -11.54 2.11
C SER A 173 -11.40 -12.69 3.07
N VAL A 174 -10.59 -13.74 3.07
CA VAL A 174 -10.80 -14.93 3.89
C VAL A 174 -10.17 -14.83 5.27
N PHE A 175 -9.21 -13.92 5.44
CA PHE A 175 -8.58 -13.67 6.75
C PHE A 175 -7.86 -12.32 6.75
N VAL A 176 -8.16 -11.48 7.74
CA VAL A 176 -7.49 -10.20 7.94
C VAL A 176 -6.17 -10.42 8.69
N LEU A 177 -5.05 -10.05 8.07
CA LEU A 177 -3.73 -10.11 8.68
C LEU A 177 -3.46 -8.94 9.62
N THR A 178 -3.85 -7.74 9.20
CA THR A 178 -3.76 -6.51 9.99
C THR A 178 -4.66 -5.42 9.44
N GLN A 179 -5.09 -4.53 10.34
CA GLN A 179 -5.65 -3.23 10.02
C GLN A 179 -4.70 -2.17 10.52
N ALA A 180 -4.44 -1.16 9.70
CA ALA A 180 -3.48 -0.11 9.97
C ALA A 180 -3.90 1.18 9.25
N GLU A 181 -3.02 2.15 9.17
CA GLU A 181 -3.24 3.40 8.46
C GLU A 181 -2.11 3.69 7.48
N LEU A 182 -2.43 4.40 6.42
CA LEU A 182 -1.50 4.82 5.38
C LEU A 182 -0.93 6.21 5.68
N TYR A 183 0.35 6.39 5.43
CA TYR A 183 1.10 7.61 5.71
C TYR A 183 2.05 7.98 4.57
N PHE A 184 2.52 9.22 4.61
CA PHE A 184 3.77 9.63 3.97
C PHE A 184 4.91 9.28 4.92
N ALA A 185 5.84 8.43 4.48
CA ALA A 185 7.00 7.99 5.24
C ALA A 185 8.26 8.73 4.77
N PHE A 186 8.80 9.59 5.62
CA PHE A 186 10.04 10.31 5.36
C PHE A 186 11.24 9.56 5.95
N ASN A 187 12.41 9.72 5.33
CA ASN A 187 13.65 9.21 5.91
C ASN A 187 13.80 9.69 7.36
N ILE A 188 14.33 8.83 8.23
CA ILE A 188 14.43 9.09 9.69
C ILE A 188 15.24 10.35 10.02
N GLU A 189 16.21 10.72 9.19
CA GLU A 189 17.05 11.92 9.37
C GLU A 189 16.37 13.21 8.88
N THR A 190 15.10 13.16 8.45
CA THR A 190 14.37 14.35 8.00
C THR A 190 14.18 15.30 9.18
N PRO A 191 14.59 16.58 9.06
CA PRO A 191 14.49 17.56 10.15
C PRO A 191 13.06 17.80 10.63
N ASP A 192 12.86 18.04 11.92
CA ASP A 192 11.56 18.25 12.56
C ASP A 192 10.73 19.35 11.92
N HIS A 193 11.37 20.44 11.49
CA HIS A 193 10.66 21.55 10.86
C HIS A 193 10.04 21.15 9.51
N ILE A 194 10.65 20.23 8.77
CA ILE A 194 10.09 19.69 7.52
C ILE A 194 8.86 18.84 7.84
N ILE A 195 8.98 17.89 8.78
CA ILE A 195 7.87 17.03 9.19
C ILE A 195 6.69 17.88 9.69
N SER A 196 6.96 18.85 10.57
CA SER A 196 5.93 19.73 11.12
C SER A 196 5.25 20.58 10.04
N THR A 197 5.99 21.00 9.01
CA THR A 197 5.43 21.77 7.90
C THR A 197 4.52 20.93 7.05
N PHE A 198 4.93 19.71 6.69
CA PHE A 198 4.07 18.77 5.95
C PHE A 198 2.85 18.35 6.76
N GLN A 199 3.01 18.06 8.07
CA GLN A 199 1.88 17.68 8.93
C GLN A 199 0.85 18.82 9.04
N ARG A 200 1.30 20.07 9.28
CA ARG A 200 0.36 21.21 9.32
C ARG A 200 -0.39 21.39 8.01
N ALA A 201 0.30 21.29 6.87
CA ALA A 201 -0.37 21.38 5.57
C ALA A 201 -1.40 20.26 5.38
N PHE A 202 -1.07 19.02 5.79
CA PHE A 202 -2.00 17.91 5.78
C PHE A 202 -3.21 18.18 6.70
N ASP A 203 -2.97 18.63 7.94
CA ASP A 203 -4.03 18.90 8.91
C ASP A 203 -4.96 20.02 8.43
N THR A 204 -4.41 21.05 7.77
CA THR A 204 -5.20 22.15 7.17
C THR A 204 -6.15 21.63 6.08
N ILE A 205 -5.64 20.90 5.08
CA ILE A 205 -6.51 20.40 3.98
C ILE A 205 -7.49 19.33 4.48
N LYS A 206 -7.14 18.58 5.53
CA LYS A 206 -8.05 17.63 6.19
C LYS A 206 -9.16 18.36 6.92
N ALA A 207 -8.85 19.42 7.66
CA ALA A 207 -9.84 20.23 8.37
C ALA A 207 -10.81 20.97 7.42
N HIS A 208 -10.39 21.29 6.19
CA HIS A 208 -11.25 21.85 5.14
C HIS A 208 -12.15 20.81 4.47
N GLY A 209 -11.94 19.50 4.73
CA GLY A 209 -12.68 18.41 4.10
C GLY A 209 -12.11 17.94 2.76
N ASP A 210 -11.03 18.55 2.29
CA ASP A 210 -10.42 18.23 0.98
C ASP A 210 -9.95 16.77 0.91
N VAL A 211 -9.43 16.24 2.03
CA VAL A 211 -8.95 14.85 2.09
C VAL A 211 -10.10 13.87 1.88
N ASP A 212 -11.25 14.08 2.55
CA ASP A 212 -12.41 13.22 2.43
C ASP A 212 -13.01 13.31 1.03
N GLU A 213 -13.09 14.51 0.46
CA GLU A 213 -13.54 14.72 -0.91
C GLU A 213 -12.64 13.99 -1.93
N ILE A 214 -11.31 14.06 -1.74
CA ILE A 214 -10.36 13.33 -2.57
C ILE A 214 -10.61 11.83 -2.46
N ILE A 215 -10.72 11.26 -1.26
CA ILE A 215 -10.96 9.83 -1.04
C ILE A 215 -12.24 9.38 -1.76
N HIS A 216 -13.36 10.09 -1.58
CA HIS A 216 -14.64 9.76 -2.20
C HIS A 216 -14.61 9.76 -3.73
N ARG A 217 -13.74 10.55 -4.37
CA ARG A 217 -13.57 10.52 -5.84
C ARG A 217 -12.98 9.21 -6.38
N TYR A 218 -12.22 8.49 -5.56
CA TYR A 218 -11.55 7.25 -5.95
C TYR A 218 -12.21 6.00 -5.38
N ILE A 219 -12.81 6.13 -4.21
CA ILE A 219 -13.48 5.04 -3.47
C ILE A 219 -14.87 5.58 -3.06
N PRO A 220 -15.87 5.42 -3.94
CA PRO A 220 -17.24 5.92 -3.72
C PRO A 220 -17.99 5.14 -2.65
#